data_fb6f584dd074a6e17e240f400b0af9cf
#
_entry.id   fb6f584dd074a6e17e240f400b0af9cf
#
_cell.length_a   1.000
_cell.length_b   1.000
_cell.length_c   1.000
_cell.angle_alpha   90.00
_cell.angle_beta   90.00
_cell.angle_gamma   90.00
#
_symmetry.space_group_name_H-M   'P 1'
#
loop_
_entity.id
_entity.type
_entity.pdbx_description
1 polymer ?
#
loop_
_entity_poly.entity_id
_entity_poly.type
_entity_poly.pdbx_seq_one_letter_code
_entity_poly.pdbx_strand_id
1 'polypeptide(L)'
;MTGFGDEDLARLEALLAQPPYAERALQPDGVQGMIHALAIGPDAFPPDEQWIAVALDMDPAAPGEPDAELVDLLSRFAARTREDIAAGVATPLLYALRRGRRDYRSWCEGFLVGVNASESDWFSYGEPEDFDELLGPIELLADALPADARARMTADQWRKRVLEAEAQLPATLERLRAYWAIVREPPATVRREGGKVGRNDPCPCGSGRKFKQCHGKA
;
A
#
# COMPACT_ATOMS: atom_id res chain seq x y z
N MET A 1 1.51 26.56 -4.43
CA MET A 1 1.37 25.78 -3.15
C MET A 1 2.75 25.62 -2.57
N THR A 2 3.01 26.08 -1.36
CA THR A 2 4.29 25.88 -0.67
C THR A 2 4.43 24.39 -0.39
N GLY A 3 5.57 23.78 -0.77
CA GLY A 3 5.84 22.35 -0.52
C GLY A 3 5.87 22.04 0.99
N PHE A 4 5.76 20.75 1.34
CA PHE A 4 5.90 20.28 2.72
C PHE A 4 7.37 20.03 3.04
N GLY A 5 7.88 20.61 4.13
CA GLY A 5 9.29 20.55 4.55
C GLY A 5 9.48 20.17 6.01
N ASP A 6 10.74 20.23 6.50
CA ASP A 6 11.10 19.81 7.87
C ASP A 6 10.41 20.66 8.94
N GLU A 7 10.22 21.97 8.69
CA GLU A 7 9.49 22.85 9.61
C GLU A 7 8.01 22.47 9.74
N ASP A 8 7.38 22.11 8.61
CA ASP A 8 6.01 21.62 8.59
C ASP A 8 5.88 20.29 9.32
N LEU A 9 6.84 19.38 9.15
CA LEU A 9 6.87 18.11 9.88
C LEU A 9 6.97 18.35 11.40
N ALA A 10 7.90 19.19 11.83
CA ALA A 10 8.04 19.54 13.25
C ALA A 10 6.75 20.18 13.82
N ARG A 11 6.07 20.99 13.02
CA ARG A 11 4.80 21.60 13.42
C ARG A 11 3.68 20.55 13.51
N LEU A 12 3.60 19.64 12.56
CA LEU A 12 2.67 18.50 12.56
C LEU A 12 2.87 17.63 13.81
N GLU A 13 4.12 17.27 14.13
CA GLU A 13 4.48 16.54 15.35
C GLU A 13 3.99 17.27 16.62
N ALA A 14 4.21 18.58 16.69
CA ALA A 14 3.82 19.37 17.83
C ALA A 14 2.30 19.45 18.03
N LEU A 15 1.52 19.48 16.95
CA LEU A 15 0.06 19.49 17.01
C LEU A 15 -0.48 18.11 17.40
N LEU A 16 0.02 17.04 16.79
CA LEU A 16 -0.42 15.68 17.11
C LEU A 16 -0.03 15.24 18.52
N ALA A 17 1.02 15.83 19.12
CA ALA A 17 1.41 15.57 20.51
C ALA A 17 0.51 16.25 21.54
N GLN A 18 -0.49 17.03 21.15
CA GLN A 18 -1.39 17.73 22.05
C GLN A 18 -2.78 17.06 22.15
N PRO A 19 -3.49 17.23 23.27
CA PRO A 19 -4.89 16.84 23.33
C PRO A 19 -5.73 17.59 22.28
N PRO A 20 -6.71 16.94 21.66
CA PRO A 20 -7.20 15.59 21.95
C PRO A 20 -6.47 14.46 21.17
N TYR A 21 -5.42 14.78 20.40
CA TYR A 21 -4.80 13.88 19.42
C TYR A 21 -3.73 12.96 20.02
N ALA A 22 -3.02 13.40 21.07
CA ALA A 22 -1.81 12.77 21.58
C ALA A 22 -1.91 11.26 21.90
N GLU A 23 -3.09 10.79 22.34
CA GLU A 23 -3.31 9.40 22.76
C GLU A 23 -4.11 8.58 21.74
N ARG A 24 -4.60 9.21 20.67
CA ARG A 24 -5.55 8.60 19.74
C ARG A 24 -5.06 8.63 18.30
N ALA A 25 -4.59 9.78 17.86
CA ALA A 25 -4.18 9.99 16.46
C ALA A 25 -2.90 9.21 16.12
N LEU A 26 -2.80 8.81 14.87
CA LEU A 26 -1.54 8.35 14.30
C LEU A 26 -0.49 9.47 14.42
N GLN A 27 0.73 9.11 14.80
CA GLN A 27 1.87 10.03 14.72
C GLN A 27 2.33 10.17 13.26
N PRO A 28 3.16 11.15 12.88
CA PRO A 28 3.48 11.43 11.48
C PRO A 28 4.04 10.24 10.70
N ASP A 29 4.80 9.36 11.32
CA ASP A 29 5.27 8.11 10.72
C ASP A 29 4.12 7.15 10.41
N GLY A 30 3.19 6.95 11.35
CA GLY A 30 1.97 6.18 11.13
C GLY A 30 1.07 6.80 10.07
N VAL A 31 0.90 8.14 10.08
CA VAL A 31 0.16 8.87 9.03
C VAL A 31 0.80 8.61 7.66
N GLN A 32 2.13 8.68 7.54
CA GLN A 32 2.80 8.39 6.27
C GLN A 32 2.59 6.94 5.83
N GLY A 33 2.65 5.99 6.77
CA GLY A 33 2.35 4.57 6.48
C GLY A 33 0.95 4.39 5.93
N MET A 34 -0.06 5.02 6.56
CA MET A 34 -1.45 4.99 6.10
C MET A 34 -1.61 5.61 4.70
N ILE A 35 -1.03 6.79 4.47
CA ILE A 35 -1.05 7.43 3.15
C ILE A 35 -0.39 6.53 2.10
N HIS A 36 0.69 5.85 2.46
CA HIS A 36 1.38 4.94 1.55
C HIS A 36 0.46 3.79 1.10
N ALA A 37 -0.22 3.12 2.05
CA ALA A 37 -1.18 2.07 1.72
C ALA A 37 -2.31 2.58 0.83
N LEU A 38 -2.95 3.70 1.19
CA LEU A 38 -4.04 4.30 0.42
C LEU A 38 -3.60 4.73 -0.98
N ALA A 39 -2.37 5.20 -1.15
CA ALA A 39 -1.86 5.66 -2.44
C ALA A 39 -1.52 4.51 -3.40
N ILE A 40 -1.02 3.38 -2.88
CA ILE A 40 -0.69 2.23 -3.72
C ILE A 40 -1.83 1.22 -3.85
N GLY A 41 -2.83 1.24 -2.97
CA GLY A 41 -3.93 0.30 -2.86
C GLY A 41 -4.86 0.23 -4.08
N PRO A 42 -5.94 -0.57 -4.01
CA PRO A 42 -6.82 -0.84 -5.14
C PRO A 42 -7.60 0.38 -5.61
N ASP A 43 -7.92 1.28 -4.70
CA ASP A 43 -8.85 2.39 -4.94
C ASP A 43 -8.15 3.70 -5.32
N ALA A 44 -8.92 4.68 -5.78
CA ALA A 44 -8.46 6.05 -5.86
C ALA A 44 -8.20 6.58 -4.44
N PHE A 45 -7.17 7.45 -4.30
CA PHE A 45 -6.89 8.06 -3.00
C PHE A 45 -8.11 8.83 -2.49
N PRO A 46 -8.57 8.56 -1.24
CA PRO A 46 -9.81 9.14 -0.72
C PRO A 46 -9.71 10.65 -0.51
N PRO A 47 -10.87 11.36 -0.45
CA PRO A 47 -10.91 12.77 -0.05
C PRO A 47 -10.34 12.99 1.35
N ASP A 48 -9.80 14.19 1.59
CA ASP A 48 -9.11 14.53 2.84
C ASP A 48 -9.98 14.30 4.08
N GLU A 49 -11.26 14.62 4.04
CA GLU A 49 -12.19 14.46 5.16
C GLU A 49 -12.28 13.00 5.63
N GLN A 50 -12.16 12.05 4.72
CA GLN A 50 -12.30 10.63 5.03
C GLN A 50 -11.04 10.07 5.71
N TRP A 51 -9.88 10.21 5.07
CA TRP A 51 -8.67 9.64 5.61
C TRP A 51 -8.12 10.39 6.82
N ILE A 52 -8.31 11.73 6.89
CA ILE A 52 -7.92 12.54 8.06
C ILE A 52 -8.73 12.12 9.29
N ALA A 53 -10.04 11.89 9.14
CA ALA A 53 -10.86 11.39 10.24
C ALA A 53 -10.33 10.06 10.80
N VAL A 54 -9.90 9.15 9.93
CA VAL A 54 -9.26 7.88 10.34
C VAL A 54 -7.92 8.13 11.03
N ALA A 55 -7.05 8.97 10.43
CA ALA A 55 -5.73 9.27 10.99
C ALA A 55 -5.80 9.88 12.38
N LEU A 56 -6.82 10.69 12.65
CA LEU A 56 -7.04 11.38 13.92
C LEU A 56 -7.90 10.56 14.91
N ASP A 57 -8.34 9.36 14.53
CA ASP A 57 -9.26 8.52 15.29
C ASP A 57 -10.50 9.32 15.76
N MET A 58 -11.11 10.04 14.79
CA MET A 58 -12.28 10.86 15.08
C MET A 58 -13.54 10.01 15.19
N ASP A 59 -14.31 10.26 16.25
CA ASP A 59 -15.64 9.66 16.40
C ASP A 59 -16.62 10.40 15.46
N PRO A 60 -17.22 9.73 14.48
CA PRO A 60 -18.20 10.35 13.57
C PRO A 60 -19.41 10.95 14.30
N ALA A 61 -19.69 10.50 15.53
CA ALA A 61 -20.80 11.00 16.35
C ALA A 61 -20.39 12.14 17.31
N ALA A 62 -19.10 12.41 17.45
CA ALA A 62 -18.63 13.47 18.33
C ALA A 62 -18.66 14.84 17.64
N PRO A 63 -19.17 15.89 18.30
CA PRO A 63 -19.14 17.24 17.75
C PRO A 63 -17.69 17.78 17.78
N GLY A 64 -17.24 18.31 16.66
CA GLY A 64 -15.97 19.03 16.53
C GLY A 64 -15.34 18.81 15.17
N GLU A 65 -14.84 19.89 14.60
CA GLU A 65 -13.98 19.83 13.42
C GLU A 65 -12.51 19.81 13.89
N PRO A 66 -11.62 19.11 13.18
CA PRO A 66 -10.20 19.16 13.50
C PRO A 66 -9.65 20.57 13.26
N ASP A 67 -8.55 20.90 13.94
CA ASP A 67 -7.85 22.17 13.75
C ASP A 67 -7.51 22.39 12.27
N ALA A 68 -7.87 23.57 11.74
CA ALA A 68 -7.68 23.88 10.31
C ALA A 68 -6.19 23.88 9.91
N GLU A 69 -5.27 24.27 10.81
CA GLU A 69 -3.83 24.21 10.58
C GLU A 69 -3.38 22.74 10.48
N LEU A 70 -3.89 21.86 11.35
CA LEU A 70 -3.60 20.44 11.32
C LEU A 70 -4.10 19.79 10.01
N VAL A 71 -5.29 20.12 9.57
CA VAL A 71 -5.85 19.65 8.29
C VAL A 71 -4.97 20.08 7.12
N ASP A 72 -4.57 21.35 7.05
CA ASP A 72 -3.67 21.85 5.99
C ASP A 72 -2.33 21.11 5.98
N LEU A 73 -1.71 20.92 7.15
CA LEU A 73 -0.45 20.19 7.28
C LEU A 73 -0.58 18.73 6.85
N LEU A 74 -1.63 18.04 7.26
CA LEU A 74 -1.90 16.66 6.87
C LEU A 74 -2.11 16.55 5.35
N SER A 75 -2.91 17.45 4.76
CA SER A 75 -3.16 17.47 3.31
C SER A 75 -1.87 17.70 2.51
N ARG A 76 -1.02 18.65 2.93
CA ARG A 76 0.28 18.89 2.28
C ARG A 76 1.24 17.73 2.48
N PHE A 77 1.24 17.09 3.66
CA PHE A 77 2.03 15.90 3.92
C PHE A 77 1.61 14.73 3.02
N ALA A 78 0.30 14.52 2.87
CA ALA A 78 -0.22 13.50 1.97
C ALA A 78 0.14 13.78 0.51
N ALA A 79 0.00 15.02 0.05
CA ALA A 79 0.39 15.40 -1.31
C ALA A 79 1.88 15.10 -1.57
N ARG A 80 2.76 15.51 -0.66
CA ARG A 80 4.21 15.26 -0.76
C ARG A 80 4.52 13.75 -0.76
N THR A 81 3.94 12.97 0.16
CA THR A 81 4.16 11.53 0.21
C THR A 81 3.73 10.84 -1.09
N ARG A 82 2.58 11.23 -1.65
CA ARG A 82 2.07 10.68 -2.92
C ARG A 82 2.96 11.06 -4.11
N GLU A 83 3.49 12.28 -4.15
CA GLU A 83 4.46 12.71 -5.16
C GLU A 83 5.74 11.86 -5.09
N ASP A 84 6.26 11.62 -3.89
CA ASP A 84 7.45 10.80 -3.67
C ASP A 84 7.21 9.33 -4.07
N ILE A 85 6.04 8.77 -3.79
CA ILE A 85 5.62 7.43 -4.23
C ILE A 85 5.56 7.36 -5.77
N ALA A 86 4.94 8.35 -6.41
CA ALA A 86 4.82 8.39 -7.87
C ALA A 86 6.18 8.54 -8.56
N ALA A 87 7.11 9.27 -7.93
CA ALA A 87 8.49 9.42 -8.41
C ALA A 87 9.38 8.21 -8.11
N GLY A 88 8.92 7.23 -7.32
CA GLY A 88 9.70 6.07 -6.90
C GLY A 88 10.82 6.39 -5.91
N VAL A 89 10.70 7.50 -5.16
CA VAL A 89 11.69 7.96 -4.17
C VAL A 89 11.16 7.95 -2.74
N ALA A 90 9.93 7.50 -2.54
CA ALA A 90 9.32 7.43 -1.22
C ALA A 90 10.12 6.51 -0.28
N THR A 91 10.48 7.02 0.87
CA THR A 91 11.11 6.26 1.95
C THR A 91 10.25 6.36 3.20
N PRO A 92 10.11 5.26 3.97
CA PRO A 92 9.42 5.30 5.25
C PRO A 92 10.02 6.34 6.22
N LEU A 93 9.18 7.18 6.80
CA LEU A 93 9.55 8.08 7.88
C LEU A 93 9.72 7.24 9.15
N LEU A 94 10.96 7.03 9.57
CA LEU A 94 11.27 6.16 10.70
C LEU A 94 12.01 6.94 11.78
N TYR A 95 11.44 7.04 12.95
CA TYR A 95 12.06 7.70 14.08
C TYR A 95 13.21 6.89 14.67
N ALA A 96 14.19 7.60 15.21
CA ALA A 96 15.34 6.98 15.84
C ALA A 96 14.98 6.43 17.22
N LEU A 97 15.27 5.17 17.44
CA LEU A 97 15.23 4.52 18.75
C LEU A 97 16.62 4.51 19.40
N ARG A 98 16.67 4.05 20.67
CA ARG A 98 17.94 3.88 21.38
C ARG A 98 18.87 2.91 20.63
N ARG A 99 20.18 3.11 20.72
CA ARG A 99 21.26 2.29 20.13
C ARG A 99 21.24 2.24 18.60
N GLY A 100 20.80 3.33 17.94
CA GLY A 100 20.83 3.47 16.48
C GLY A 100 19.80 2.64 15.73
N ARG A 101 18.84 2.04 16.42
CA ARG A 101 17.70 1.37 15.78
C ARG A 101 16.69 2.39 15.25
N ARG A 102 15.86 1.95 14.31
CA ARG A 102 14.73 2.71 13.77
C ARG A 102 13.42 2.12 14.27
N ASP A 103 12.40 2.95 14.44
CA ASP A 103 11.04 2.51 14.73
C ASP A 103 10.31 2.21 13.43
N TYR A 104 10.11 0.94 13.15
CA TYR A 104 9.31 0.48 12.02
C TYR A 104 7.86 0.26 12.41
N ARG A 105 7.60 0.06 13.71
CA ARG A 105 6.31 -0.39 14.20
C ARG A 105 5.21 0.61 13.89
N SER A 106 5.38 1.85 14.32
CA SER A 106 4.38 2.90 14.14
C SER A 106 4.03 3.13 12.67
N TRP A 107 5.06 3.14 11.80
CA TRP A 107 4.86 3.25 10.36
C TRP A 107 4.06 2.08 9.78
N CYS A 108 4.40 0.84 10.16
CA CYS A 108 3.73 -0.37 9.70
C CYS A 108 2.31 -0.50 10.25
N GLU A 109 2.07 -0.13 11.52
CA GLU A 109 0.72 -0.04 12.10
C GLU A 109 -0.14 0.93 11.28
N GLY A 110 0.38 2.12 10.98
CA GLY A 110 -0.31 3.09 10.12
C GLY A 110 -0.60 2.55 8.72
N PHE A 111 0.35 1.80 8.11
CA PHE A 111 0.11 1.15 6.82
C PHE A 111 -1.08 0.19 6.89
N LEU A 112 -1.16 -0.66 7.92
CA LEU A 112 -2.28 -1.57 8.11
C LEU A 112 -3.61 -0.84 8.39
N VAL A 113 -3.56 0.32 9.08
CA VAL A 113 -4.74 1.21 9.20
C VAL A 113 -5.20 1.65 7.81
N GLY A 114 -4.29 2.03 6.91
CA GLY A 114 -4.61 2.40 5.53
C GLY A 114 -5.18 1.25 4.72
N VAL A 115 -4.68 0.03 4.88
CA VAL A 115 -5.24 -1.18 4.27
C VAL A 115 -6.71 -1.37 4.69
N ASN A 116 -6.98 -1.25 6.00
CA ASN A 116 -8.34 -1.42 6.54
C ASN A 116 -9.27 -0.23 6.23
N ALA A 117 -8.73 0.95 5.96
CA ALA A 117 -9.50 2.15 5.61
C ALA A 117 -9.79 2.25 4.10
N SER A 118 -9.26 1.36 3.28
CA SER A 118 -9.57 1.28 1.85
C SER A 118 -11.04 0.97 1.63
N GLU A 119 -11.65 1.54 0.58
CA GLU A 119 -13.04 1.27 0.22
C GLU A 119 -13.22 -0.20 -0.19
N SER A 120 -12.28 -0.71 -0.96
CA SER A 120 -12.25 -2.12 -1.38
C SER A 120 -11.47 -2.97 -0.39
N ASP A 121 -11.99 -4.15 -0.08
CA ASP A 121 -11.25 -5.15 0.69
C ASP A 121 -10.07 -5.68 -0.14
N TRP A 122 -8.85 -5.43 0.33
CA TRP A 122 -7.61 -5.86 -0.32
C TRP A 122 -7.58 -7.37 -0.57
N PHE A 123 -8.09 -8.15 0.37
CA PHE A 123 -8.07 -9.62 0.31
C PHE A 123 -9.07 -10.23 -0.68
N SER A 124 -9.96 -9.40 -1.26
CA SER A 124 -10.90 -9.86 -2.30
C SER A 124 -10.29 -9.93 -3.71
N TYR A 125 -9.03 -9.50 -3.92
CA TYR A 125 -8.37 -9.41 -5.23
C TYR A 125 -7.39 -10.53 -5.55
N GLY A 126 -7.14 -11.47 -4.64
CA GLY A 126 -6.19 -12.56 -4.83
C GLY A 126 -6.39 -13.70 -3.86
N GLU A 127 -5.55 -14.71 -3.92
CA GLU A 127 -5.57 -15.79 -2.95
C GLU A 127 -4.94 -15.31 -1.63
N PRO A 128 -5.43 -15.82 -0.47
CA PRO A 128 -4.91 -15.41 0.85
C PRO A 128 -3.39 -15.55 0.98
N GLU A 129 -2.82 -16.61 0.41
CA GLU A 129 -1.39 -16.91 0.45
C GLU A 129 -0.54 -15.83 -0.23
N ASP A 130 -1.05 -15.17 -1.29
CA ASP A 130 -0.36 -14.07 -1.98
C ASP A 130 -0.24 -12.86 -1.06
N PHE A 131 -1.29 -12.56 -0.29
CA PHE A 131 -1.29 -11.45 0.67
C PHE A 131 -0.47 -11.76 1.93
N ASP A 132 -0.46 -12.99 2.41
CA ASP A 132 0.41 -13.42 3.51
C ASP A 132 1.89 -13.18 3.16
N GLU A 133 2.29 -13.44 1.90
CA GLU A 133 3.65 -13.17 1.43
C GLU A 133 3.92 -11.68 1.25
N LEU A 134 2.95 -10.92 0.73
CA LEU A 134 3.09 -9.49 0.45
C LEU A 134 3.02 -8.63 1.72
N LEU A 135 2.10 -8.90 2.64
CA LEU A 135 1.89 -8.11 3.85
C LEU A 135 2.67 -8.65 5.06
N GLY A 136 3.08 -9.92 5.06
CA GLY A 136 3.73 -10.57 6.18
C GLY A 136 4.91 -9.79 6.80
N PRO A 137 5.82 -9.17 6.04
CA PRO A 137 6.87 -8.31 6.61
C PRO A 137 6.30 -7.08 7.34
N ILE A 138 5.23 -6.48 6.83
CA ILE A 138 4.58 -5.30 7.44
C ILE A 138 3.85 -5.71 8.72
N GLU A 139 3.08 -6.79 8.68
CA GLU A 139 2.37 -7.35 9.85
C GLU A 139 3.34 -7.74 10.96
N LEU A 140 4.47 -8.35 10.60
CA LEU A 140 5.52 -8.68 11.56
C LEU A 140 6.09 -7.44 12.25
N LEU A 141 6.39 -6.39 11.49
CA LEU A 141 6.97 -5.15 12.01
C LEU A 141 5.94 -4.33 12.81
N ALA A 142 4.66 -4.43 12.46
CA ALA A 142 3.54 -3.84 13.19
C ALA A 142 3.18 -4.60 14.49
N ASP A 143 3.83 -5.76 14.76
CA ASP A 143 3.45 -6.67 15.85
C ASP A 143 1.98 -7.16 15.74
N ALA A 144 1.48 -7.25 14.49
CA ALA A 144 0.10 -7.61 14.17
C ALA A 144 -0.09 -9.11 13.88
N LEU A 145 0.98 -9.91 13.96
CA LEU A 145 0.89 -11.36 13.76
C LEU A 145 0.11 -12.02 14.91
N PRO A 146 -0.55 -13.17 14.65
CA PRO A 146 -1.20 -13.96 15.68
C PRO A 146 -0.26 -14.26 16.86
N ALA A 147 -0.76 -14.16 18.09
CA ALA A 147 0.04 -14.31 19.31
C ALA A 147 0.84 -15.64 19.37
N ASP A 148 0.33 -16.70 18.76
CA ASP A 148 0.98 -18.00 18.70
C ASP A 148 2.15 -18.05 17.69
N ALA A 149 2.20 -17.14 16.71
CA ALA A 149 3.30 -17.07 15.75
C ALA A 149 4.64 -16.77 16.44
N ARG A 150 4.65 -15.84 17.40
CA ARG A 150 5.83 -15.56 18.23
C ARG A 150 6.16 -16.69 19.20
N ALA A 151 5.13 -17.32 19.81
CA ALA A 151 5.34 -18.38 20.78
C ALA A 151 5.99 -19.63 20.20
N ARG A 152 5.90 -19.82 18.88
CA ARG A 152 6.50 -20.95 18.15
C ARG A 152 7.99 -20.73 17.83
N MET A 153 8.58 -19.56 18.17
CA MET A 153 9.94 -19.19 17.81
C MET A 153 10.79 -18.92 19.05
N THR A 154 12.09 -19.25 18.96
CA THR A 154 13.07 -18.78 19.94
C THR A 154 13.30 -17.27 19.77
N ALA A 155 13.85 -16.62 20.83
CA ALA A 155 14.17 -15.19 20.77
C ALA A 155 15.11 -14.82 19.62
N ASP A 156 16.06 -15.70 19.29
CA ASP A 156 17.03 -15.47 18.21
C ASP A 156 16.39 -15.64 16.82
N GLN A 157 15.51 -16.63 16.65
CA GLN A 157 14.72 -16.79 15.42
C GLN A 157 13.82 -15.59 15.17
N TRP A 158 13.15 -15.10 16.22
CA TRP A 158 12.32 -13.90 16.14
C TRP A 158 13.13 -12.67 15.74
N ARG A 159 14.26 -12.44 16.42
CA ARG A 159 15.15 -11.31 16.12
C ARG A 159 15.64 -11.34 14.68
N LYS A 160 16.05 -12.51 14.19
CA LYS A 160 16.48 -12.70 12.81
C LYS A 160 15.36 -12.34 11.83
N ARG A 161 14.14 -12.83 12.08
CA ARG A 161 12.98 -12.57 11.23
C ARG A 161 12.60 -11.07 11.19
N VAL A 162 12.68 -10.38 12.33
CA VAL A 162 12.47 -8.92 12.38
C VAL A 162 13.52 -8.18 11.54
N LEU A 163 14.81 -8.51 11.68
CA LEU A 163 15.87 -7.88 10.88
C LEU A 163 15.71 -8.14 9.38
N GLU A 164 15.27 -9.34 9.01
CA GLU A 164 14.97 -9.68 7.62
C GLU A 164 13.79 -8.86 7.10
N ALA A 165 12.73 -8.70 7.87
CA ALA A 165 11.57 -7.88 7.51
C ALA A 165 11.93 -6.39 7.39
N GLU A 166 12.72 -5.84 8.33
CA GLU A 166 13.26 -4.46 8.25
C GLU A 166 14.02 -4.25 6.92
N ALA A 167 14.89 -5.20 6.55
CA ALA A 167 15.67 -5.12 5.31
C ALA A 167 14.82 -5.31 4.04
N GLN A 168 13.73 -6.06 4.12
CA GLN A 168 12.85 -6.37 2.99
C GLN A 168 11.78 -5.29 2.76
N LEU A 169 11.49 -4.44 3.73
CA LEU A 169 10.39 -3.48 3.65
C LEU A 169 10.37 -2.65 2.36
N PRO A 170 11.48 -2.07 1.86
CA PRO A 170 11.46 -1.33 0.60
C PRO A 170 11.04 -2.20 -0.60
N ALA A 171 11.55 -3.42 -0.69
CA ALA A 171 11.20 -4.36 -1.76
C ALA A 171 9.73 -4.82 -1.64
N THR A 172 9.23 -4.99 -0.42
CA THR A 172 7.83 -5.31 -0.13
C THR A 172 6.90 -4.21 -0.64
N LEU A 173 7.21 -2.94 -0.37
CA LEU A 173 6.42 -1.80 -0.85
C LEU A 173 6.40 -1.71 -2.38
N GLU A 174 7.53 -1.95 -3.04
CA GLU A 174 7.60 -2.00 -4.51
C GLU A 174 6.78 -3.16 -5.09
N ARG A 175 6.82 -4.34 -4.47
CA ARG A 175 6.00 -5.50 -4.88
C ARG A 175 4.51 -5.21 -4.75
N LEU A 176 4.08 -4.62 -3.62
CA LEU A 176 2.70 -4.19 -3.40
C LEU A 176 2.25 -3.16 -4.43
N ARG A 177 3.08 -2.14 -4.68
CA ARG A 177 2.81 -1.12 -5.70
C ARG A 177 2.65 -1.73 -7.09
N ALA A 178 3.54 -2.65 -7.46
CA ALA A 178 3.49 -3.33 -8.76
C ALA A 178 2.25 -4.23 -8.87
N TYR A 179 1.90 -4.96 -7.82
CA TYR A 179 0.70 -5.79 -7.75
C TYR A 179 -0.56 -4.94 -8.01
N TRP A 180 -0.74 -3.85 -7.27
CA TRP A 180 -1.91 -3.00 -7.41
C TRP A 180 -1.94 -2.22 -8.72
N ALA A 181 -0.81 -1.88 -9.30
CA ALA A 181 -0.76 -1.29 -10.65
C ALA A 181 -1.33 -2.25 -11.70
N ILE A 182 -1.05 -3.54 -11.60
CA ILE A 182 -1.59 -4.56 -12.51
C ILE A 182 -3.10 -4.75 -12.26
N VAL A 183 -3.54 -4.76 -11.01
CA VAL A 183 -4.96 -4.93 -10.67
C VAL A 183 -5.80 -3.76 -11.18
N ARG A 184 -5.31 -2.52 -10.97
CA ARG A 184 -6.01 -1.30 -11.42
C ARG A 184 -6.04 -1.13 -12.94
N GLU A 185 -4.96 -1.48 -13.61
CA GLU A 185 -4.82 -1.42 -15.07
C GLU A 185 -4.33 -2.76 -15.61
N PRO A 186 -5.20 -3.77 -15.69
CA PRO A 186 -4.80 -5.05 -16.23
C PRO A 186 -4.28 -4.87 -17.66
N PRO A 187 -3.16 -5.51 -18.05
CA PRO A 187 -2.58 -5.38 -19.36
C PRO A 187 -3.64 -5.71 -20.41
N ALA A 188 -3.78 -4.82 -21.40
CA ALA A 188 -4.73 -5.02 -22.49
C ALA A 188 -4.50 -6.41 -23.10
N THR A 189 -5.54 -7.23 -23.09
CA THR A 189 -5.48 -8.53 -23.77
C THR A 189 -5.16 -8.28 -25.23
N VAL A 190 -3.95 -8.67 -25.65
CA VAL A 190 -3.58 -8.64 -27.08
C VAL A 190 -4.52 -9.58 -27.79
N ARG A 191 -5.61 -9.04 -28.35
CA ARG A 191 -6.40 -9.75 -29.33
C ARG A 191 -5.44 -10.01 -30.49
N ARG A 192 -5.03 -11.26 -30.66
CA ARG A 192 -4.35 -11.66 -31.88
C ARG A 192 -5.28 -11.29 -33.04
N GLU A 193 -4.88 -10.33 -33.85
CA GLU A 193 -5.53 -9.97 -35.11
C GLU A 193 -5.34 -11.11 -36.13
N GLY A 194 -5.66 -12.28 -35.77
CA GLY A 194 -5.70 -13.47 -36.61
C GLY A 194 -6.82 -14.32 -36.10
N GLY A 195 -8.05 -14.10 -36.59
CA GLY A 195 -9.15 -15.00 -36.30
C GLY A 195 -8.66 -16.43 -36.51
N LYS A 196 -8.93 -17.33 -35.54
CA LYS A 196 -8.64 -18.76 -35.74
C LYS A 196 -9.31 -19.15 -37.06
N VAL A 197 -8.48 -19.49 -38.06
CA VAL A 197 -8.99 -19.97 -39.33
C VAL A 197 -9.83 -21.20 -39.03
N GLY A 198 -11.12 -21.10 -39.30
CA GLY A 198 -12.06 -22.21 -39.10
C GLY A 198 -11.69 -23.37 -39.98
N ARG A 199 -11.94 -24.58 -39.54
CA ARG A 199 -11.63 -25.82 -40.30
C ARG A 199 -12.17 -25.81 -41.73
N ASN A 200 -13.26 -25.07 -41.97
CA ASN A 200 -13.94 -24.97 -43.28
C ASN A 200 -13.62 -23.68 -44.05
N ASP A 201 -12.87 -22.74 -43.45
CA ASP A 201 -12.53 -21.48 -44.11
C ASP A 201 -11.49 -21.67 -45.23
N PRO A 202 -11.39 -20.73 -46.18
CA PRO A 202 -10.34 -20.73 -47.17
C PRO A 202 -8.96 -20.73 -46.52
N CYS A 203 -8.05 -21.57 -47.00
CA CYS A 203 -6.72 -21.63 -46.44
C CYS A 203 -5.96 -20.31 -46.70
N PRO A 204 -5.35 -19.67 -45.67
CA PRO A 204 -4.65 -18.40 -45.82
C PRO A 204 -3.41 -18.46 -46.73
N CYS A 205 -3.00 -19.65 -47.17
CA CYS A 205 -1.92 -19.82 -48.14
C CYS A 205 -2.30 -19.45 -49.58
N GLY A 206 -3.55 -19.05 -49.86
CA GLY A 206 -4.01 -18.66 -51.17
C GLY A 206 -4.30 -19.84 -52.13
N SER A 207 -4.25 -21.10 -51.67
CA SER A 207 -4.48 -22.29 -52.51
C SER A 207 -5.94 -22.51 -52.97
N GLY A 208 -6.87 -21.69 -52.50
CA GLY A 208 -8.31 -21.84 -52.75
C GLY A 208 -8.97 -23.06 -52.06
N ARG A 209 -8.21 -23.89 -51.36
CA ARG A 209 -8.72 -25.06 -50.62
C ARG A 209 -9.16 -24.68 -49.20
N LYS A 210 -10.12 -25.44 -48.64
CA LYS A 210 -10.48 -25.30 -47.23
C LYS A 210 -9.29 -25.64 -46.33
N PHE A 211 -9.15 -24.94 -45.20
CA PHE A 211 -8.02 -25.11 -44.26
C PHE A 211 -7.81 -26.59 -43.88
N LYS A 212 -8.88 -27.35 -43.58
CA LYS A 212 -8.83 -28.78 -43.25
C LYS A 212 -8.30 -29.66 -44.40
N GLN A 213 -8.31 -29.17 -45.63
CA GLN A 213 -7.85 -29.91 -46.81
C GLN A 213 -6.45 -29.46 -47.26
N CYS A 214 -5.86 -28.47 -46.57
CA CYS A 214 -4.57 -27.92 -46.91
C CYS A 214 -3.64 -27.96 -45.65
N HIS A 215 -3.46 -26.88 -44.94
CA HIS A 215 -2.58 -26.79 -43.78
C HIS A 215 -3.21 -27.29 -42.46
N GLY A 216 -4.50 -27.54 -42.45
CA GLY A 216 -5.22 -28.15 -41.30
C GLY A 216 -5.41 -29.67 -41.44
N LYS A 217 -4.65 -30.34 -42.30
CA LYS A 217 -4.57 -31.82 -42.31
C LYS A 217 -3.71 -32.23 -41.11
N ALA A 218 -4.32 -32.84 -40.10
CA ALA A 218 -3.63 -33.66 -39.12
C ALA A 218 -3.42 -35.06 -39.71
#